data_5916c7bc1247cdae6f086e9c5bdad326
#
_entry.id   5916c7bc1247cdae6f086e9c5bdad326
#
_cell.length_a   1.000
_cell.length_b   1.000
_cell.length_c   1.000
_cell.angle_alpha   90.00
_cell.angle_beta   90.00
_cell.angle_gamma   90.00
#
_symmetry.space_group_name_H-M   'P 1'
#
loop_
_entity.id
_entity.type
_entity.pdbx_description
1 polymer ?
#
loop_
_entity_poly.entity_id
_entity_poly.type
_entity_poly.pdbx_seq_one_letter_code
_entity_poly.pdbx_strand_id
1 'polypeptide(L)'
;FAGVSLQPNSGAAGEYTGLRVIRAYLESIGQGHRNKILIPASAHGTNPASAIQAGFTTITCACDEHGNVKMDDLRTKAEENKEELAALMITYPSTHGIFETEIKEICDIIHACGAQVYMDGANMNAQVGLTNPGFIGADVCHLNLHKTFASPHGGGGPGVGPICVAAHLVPFLP
;
A
#
# COMPACT_ATOMS: atom_id res chain seq x y z
N PHE A 1 2.39 -9.38 9.83
CA PHE A 1 1.71 -10.07 8.72
C PHE A 1 1.61 -11.56 8.96
N ALA A 2 0.63 -12.19 8.32
CA ALA A 2 0.37 -13.62 8.46
C ALA A 2 0.94 -14.45 7.31
N GLY A 3 1.14 -13.86 6.15
CA GLY A 3 1.69 -14.53 4.99
C GLY A 3 2.67 -13.67 4.21
N VAL A 4 3.61 -14.32 3.54
CA VAL A 4 4.63 -13.68 2.68
C VAL A 4 4.84 -14.53 1.44
N SER A 5 4.91 -13.88 0.27
CA SER A 5 5.39 -14.52 -0.96
C SER A 5 6.66 -13.83 -1.45
N LEU A 6 7.61 -14.63 -1.90
CA LEU A 6 8.88 -14.19 -2.51
C LEU A 6 8.84 -14.26 -4.04
N GLN A 7 7.70 -14.58 -4.64
CA GLN A 7 7.57 -14.74 -6.09
C GLN A 7 7.80 -13.44 -6.89
N PRO A 8 7.36 -12.24 -6.43
CA PRO A 8 7.63 -11.02 -7.18
C PRO A 8 9.13 -10.75 -7.28
N ASN A 9 9.61 -10.46 -8.48
CA ASN A 9 11.02 -10.31 -8.81
C ASN A 9 11.55 -8.87 -8.76
N SER A 10 10.73 -7.93 -8.28
CA SER A 10 11.10 -6.52 -8.11
C SER A 10 10.10 -5.81 -7.21
N GLY A 11 10.42 -4.59 -6.75
CA GLY A 11 9.48 -3.76 -6.00
C GLY A 11 8.20 -3.46 -6.80
N ALA A 12 8.33 -3.10 -8.06
CA ALA A 12 7.18 -2.85 -8.94
C ALA A 12 6.33 -4.11 -9.16
N ALA A 13 6.95 -5.28 -9.29
CA ALA A 13 6.21 -6.55 -9.34
C ALA A 13 5.52 -6.85 -8.02
N GLY A 14 6.13 -6.52 -6.88
CA GLY A 14 5.51 -6.59 -5.55
C GLY A 14 4.31 -5.66 -5.42
N GLU A 15 4.42 -4.40 -5.89
CA GLU A 15 3.29 -3.46 -5.93
C GLU A 15 2.11 -4.04 -6.70
N TYR A 16 2.34 -4.46 -7.93
CA TYR A 16 1.31 -5.07 -8.77
C TYR A 16 0.70 -6.32 -8.12
N THR A 17 1.55 -7.21 -7.59
CA THR A 17 1.09 -8.44 -6.93
C THR A 17 0.20 -8.14 -5.74
N GLY A 18 0.60 -7.23 -4.86
CA GLY A 18 -0.21 -6.87 -3.70
C GLY A 18 -1.56 -6.27 -4.07
N LEU A 19 -1.61 -5.45 -5.11
CA LEU A 19 -2.85 -4.91 -5.64
C LEU A 19 -3.74 -6.00 -6.27
N ARG A 20 -3.15 -6.99 -6.94
CA ARG A 20 -3.88 -8.16 -7.45
C ARG A 20 -4.42 -9.04 -6.35
N VAL A 21 -3.70 -9.17 -5.22
CA VAL A 21 -4.20 -9.86 -4.02
C VAL A 21 -5.44 -9.15 -3.47
N ILE A 22 -5.42 -7.82 -3.35
CA ILE A 22 -6.59 -7.04 -2.92
C ILE A 22 -7.77 -7.26 -3.90
N ARG A 23 -7.51 -7.21 -5.20
CA ARG A 23 -8.54 -7.44 -6.22
C ARG A 23 -9.18 -8.82 -6.07
N ALA A 24 -8.38 -9.87 -5.98
CA ALA A 24 -8.85 -11.24 -5.85
C ALA A 24 -9.67 -11.44 -4.56
N TYR A 25 -9.23 -10.86 -3.46
CA TYR A 25 -9.98 -10.87 -2.21
C TYR A 25 -11.36 -10.20 -2.36
N LEU A 26 -11.40 -8.97 -2.89
CA LEU A 26 -12.65 -8.24 -3.08
C LEU A 26 -13.63 -8.99 -4.00
N GLU A 27 -13.13 -9.59 -5.08
CA GLU A 27 -13.93 -10.44 -5.95
C GLU A 27 -14.50 -11.67 -5.22
N SER A 28 -13.70 -12.31 -4.35
CA SER A 28 -14.09 -13.49 -3.60
C SER A 28 -15.22 -13.25 -2.60
N ILE A 29 -15.31 -12.03 -2.09
CA ILE A 29 -16.38 -11.61 -1.15
C ILE A 29 -17.54 -10.87 -1.84
N GLY A 30 -17.63 -10.92 -3.17
CA GLY A 30 -18.69 -10.27 -3.95
C GLY A 30 -18.55 -8.74 -4.06
N GLN A 31 -17.40 -8.17 -3.74
CA GLN A 31 -17.11 -6.73 -3.78
C GLN A 31 -16.22 -6.33 -4.96
N GLY A 32 -16.22 -7.08 -6.04
CA GLY A 32 -15.44 -6.79 -7.23
C GLY A 32 -15.73 -5.44 -7.92
N HIS A 33 -16.84 -4.78 -7.57
CA HIS A 33 -17.18 -3.43 -8.01
C HIS A 33 -16.29 -2.35 -7.37
N ARG A 34 -15.62 -2.63 -6.25
CA ARG A 34 -14.67 -1.71 -5.60
C ARG A 34 -13.42 -1.61 -6.46
N ASN A 35 -13.26 -0.49 -7.15
CA ASN A 35 -12.21 -0.30 -8.13
C ASN A 35 -11.43 1.01 -7.97
N LYS A 36 -11.66 1.75 -6.89
CA LYS A 36 -10.98 3.03 -6.62
C LYS A 36 -9.90 2.87 -5.55
N ILE A 37 -8.76 3.51 -5.77
CA ILE A 37 -7.65 3.56 -4.80
C ILE A 37 -7.35 5.02 -4.48
N LEU A 38 -7.35 5.36 -3.19
CA LEU A 38 -6.84 6.64 -2.70
C LEU A 38 -5.31 6.59 -2.65
N ILE A 39 -4.66 7.64 -3.14
CA ILE A 39 -3.20 7.76 -3.16
C ILE A 39 -2.82 9.19 -2.76
N PRO A 40 -2.02 9.40 -1.70
CA PRO A 40 -1.53 10.73 -1.35
C PRO A 40 -0.71 11.37 -2.47
N ALA A 41 -0.81 12.69 -2.62
CA ALA A 41 -0.05 13.45 -3.62
C ALA A 41 1.48 13.32 -3.43
N SER A 42 1.94 12.96 -2.23
CA SER A 42 3.34 12.69 -1.91
C SER A 42 3.82 11.29 -2.36
N ALA A 43 2.96 10.44 -2.89
CA ALA A 43 3.31 9.08 -3.28
C ALA A 43 4.31 9.04 -4.44
N HIS A 44 5.11 7.99 -4.48
CA HIS A 44 5.97 7.71 -5.63
C HIS A 44 5.13 7.45 -6.89
N GLY A 45 5.60 7.91 -8.05
CA GLY A 45 4.87 7.79 -9.31
C GLY A 45 4.55 6.35 -9.75
N THR A 46 5.26 5.34 -9.21
CA THR A 46 4.96 3.93 -9.47
C THR A 46 3.65 3.49 -8.81
N ASN A 47 3.22 4.10 -7.72
CA ASN A 47 2.00 3.72 -7.02
C ASN A 47 0.75 3.89 -7.91
N PRO A 48 0.46 5.07 -8.49
CA PRO A 48 -0.66 5.19 -9.40
C PRO A 48 -0.49 4.34 -10.68
N ALA A 49 0.73 4.18 -11.20
CA ALA A 49 0.98 3.34 -12.36
C ALA A 49 0.63 1.86 -12.10
N SER A 50 1.09 1.31 -10.97
CA SER A 50 0.77 -0.06 -10.55
C SER A 50 -0.73 -0.24 -10.28
N ALA A 51 -1.39 0.75 -9.69
CA ALA A 51 -2.83 0.73 -9.47
C ALA A 51 -3.62 0.62 -10.78
N ILE A 52 -3.29 1.45 -11.76
CA ILE A 52 -3.91 1.43 -13.10
C ILE A 52 -3.64 0.09 -13.79
N GLN A 53 -2.39 -0.41 -13.73
CA GLN A 53 -2.02 -1.70 -14.31
C GLN A 53 -2.80 -2.86 -13.67
N ALA A 54 -3.11 -2.78 -12.37
CA ALA A 54 -3.92 -3.78 -11.68
C ALA A 54 -5.43 -3.64 -11.93
N GLY A 55 -5.86 -2.66 -12.73
CA GLY A 55 -7.25 -2.45 -13.13
C GLY A 55 -8.04 -1.56 -12.18
N PHE A 56 -7.37 -0.74 -11.37
CA PHE A 56 -8.01 0.25 -10.51
C PHE A 56 -7.97 1.65 -11.12
N THR A 57 -8.87 2.51 -10.67
CA THR A 57 -8.80 3.96 -10.87
C THR A 57 -8.22 4.63 -9.63
N THR A 58 -7.53 5.74 -9.81
CA THR A 58 -6.84 6.43 -8.71
C THR A 58 -7.52 7.74 -8.35
N ILE A 59 -7.61 8.02 -7.06
CA ILE A 59 -8.07 9.29 -6.50
C ILE A 59 -6.92 9.88 -5.69
N THR A 60 -6.47 11.08 -6.05
CA THR A 60 -5.38 11.73 -5.32
C THR A 60 -5.91 12.41 -4.06
N CYS A 61 -5.30 12.07 -2.92
CA CYS A 61 -5.51 12.76 -1.64
C CYS A 61 -4.49 13.88 -1.50
N ALA A 62 -4.94 15.06 -1.08
CA ALA A 62 -4.07 16.22 -0.91
C ALA A 62 -3.11 16.05 0.29
N CYS A 63 -1.93 16.67 0.19
CA CYS A 63 -1.01 16.87 1.31
C CYS A 63 -1.02 18.33 1.74
N ASP A 64 -0.63 18.58 2.99
CA ASP A 64 -0.43 19.93 3.52
C ASP A 64 0.93 20.51 3.08
N GLU A 65 1.24 21.72 3.52
CA GLU A 65 2.51 22.40 3.22
C GLU A 65 3.75 21.71 3.83
N HIS A 66 3.53 20.86 4.83
CA HIS A 66 4.59 20.06 5.47
C HIS A 66 4.72 18.67 4.85
N GLY A 67 3.85 18.30 3.92
CA GLY A 67 3.85 17.01 3.24
C GLY A 67 3.06 15.90 3.93
N ASN A 68 2.34 16.20 5.03
CA ASN A 68 1.42 15.25 5.65
C ASN A 68 0.13 15.12 4.83
N VAL A 69 -0.54 13.99 4.95
CA VAL A 69 -1.87 13.79 4.36
C VAL A 69 -2.88 14.75 5.01
N LYS A 70 -3.62 15.49 4.19
CA LYS A 70 -4.72 16.31 4.70
C LYS A 70 -5.87 15.43 5.14
N MET A 71 -6.07 15.31 6.47
CA MET A 71 -7.07 14.43 7.06
C MET A 71 -8.49 14.73 6.61
N ASP A 72 -8.85 16.03 6.50
CA ASP A 72 -10.19 16.44 6.03
C ASP A 72 -10.43 16.00 4.58
N ASP A 73 -9.44 16.15 3.70
CA ASP A 73 -9.54 15.70 2.31
C ASP A 73 -9.61 14.17 2.21
N LEU A 74 -8.81 13.46 3.03
CA LEU A 74 -8.86 12.00 3.11
C LEU A 74 -10.25 11.51 3.55
N ARG A 75 -10.79 12.07 4.64
CA ARG A 75 -12.12 11.70 5.14
C ARG A 75 -13.21 11.94 4.11
N THR A 76 -13.20 13.13 3.50
CA THR A 76 -14.18 13.50 2.48
C THR A 76 -14.14 12.52 1.31
N LYS A 77 -12.95 12.27 0.74
CA LYS A 77 -12.78 11.36 -0.41
C LYS A 77 -13.09 9.91 -0.07
N ALA A 78 -12.73 9.47 1.13
CA ALA A 78 -13.04 8.11 1.58
C ALA A 78 -14.56 7.92 1.70
N GLU A 79 -15.29 8.87 2.30
CA GLU A 79 -16.75 8.77 2.46
C GLU A 79 -17.48 8.91 1.12
N GLU A 80 -17.11 9.88 0.27
CA GLU A 80 -17.70 10.07 -1.07
C GLU A 80 -17.55 8.84 -1.98
N ASN A 81 -16.50 8.05 -1.78
CA ASN A 81 -16.20 6.88 -2.60
C ASN A 81 -16.37 5.56 -1.85
N LYS A 82 -16.95 5.56 -0.68
CA LYS A 82 -17.03 4.44 0.26
C LYS A 82 -17.46 3.12 -0.37
N GLU A 83 -18.46 3.16 -1.25
CA GLU A 83 -19.00 1.95 -1.88
C GLU A 83 -18.07 1.37 -2.96
N GLU A 84 -17.21 2.19 -3.54
CA GLU A 84 -16.30 1.80 -4.62
C GLU A 84 -14.83 1.77 -4.20
N LEU A 85 -14.53 2.20 -2.96
CA LEU A 85 -13.15 2.27 -2.47
C LEU A 85 -12.61 0.87 -2.20
N ALA A 86 -11.57 0.49 -2.93
CA ALA A 86 -10.87 -0.78 -2.79
C ALA A 86 -9.75 -0.70 -1.75
N ALA A 87 -8.95 0.38 -1.81
CA ALA A 87 -7.80 0.55 -0.92
C ALA A 87 -7.33 2.01 -0.82
N LEU A 88 -6.56 2.27 0.22
CA LEU A 88 -5.56 3.35 0.25
C LEU A 88 -4.20 2.75 -0.06
N MET A 89 -3.40 3.41 -0.90
CA MET A 89 -2.00 3.06 -1.13
C MET A 89 -1.11 4.19 -0.61
N ILE A 90 -0.36 3.92 0.45
CA ILE A 90 0.44 4.92 1.18
C ILE A 90 1.88 4.44 1.38
N THR A 91 2.83 5.35 1.30
CA THR A 91 4.24 5.12 1.64
C THR A 91 4.50 5.63 3.06
N TYR A 92 5.12 4.83 3.92
CA TYR A 92 5.41 5.23 5.30
C TYR A 92 6.83 4.81 5.73
N PRO A 93 7.67 5.76 6.20
CA PRO A 93 7.47 7.21 6.05
C PRO A 93 7.30 7.61 4.59
N SER A 94 6.75 8.81 4.34
CA SER A 94 6.40 9.27 3.00
C SER A 94 7.63 9.41 2.09
N THR A 95 7.41 9.60 0.79
CA THR A 95 8.48 9.88 -0.19
C THR A 95 9.30 11.13 0.19
N HIS A 96 8.72 12.05 0.94
CA HIS A 96 9.41 13.23 1.47
C HIS A 96 10.11 12.99 2.82
N GLY A 97 10.07 11.77 3.35
CA GLY A 97 10.68 11.42 4.64
C GLY A 97 9.82 11.79 5.86
N ILE A 98 8.55 12.08 5.67
CA ILE A 98 7.62 12.46 6.74
C ILE A 98 7.03 11.21 7.39
N PHE A 99 7.13 11.12 8.71
CA PHE A 99 6.37 10.16 9.50
C PHE A 99 4.99 10.77 9.80
N GLU A 100 3.96 10.29 9.13
CA GLU A 100 2.57 10.66 9.40
C GLU A 100 2.22 10.38 10.86
N THR A 101 1.95 11.42 11.63
CA THR A 101 1.59 11.29 13.05
C THR A 101 0.23 10.59 13.22
N GLU A 102 -0.66 10.77 12.27
CA GLU A 102 -2.02 10.24 12.26
C GLU A 102 -2.17 8.93 11.46
N ILE A 103 -1.06 8.24 11.17
CA ILE A 103 -1.06 7.04 10.31
C ILE A 103 -2.06 5.97 10.77
N LYS A 104 -2.23 5.77 12.06
CA LYS A 104 -3.20 4.80 12.58
C LYS A 104 -4.64 5.23 12.32
N GLU A 105 -4.94 6.50 12.53
CA GLU A 105 -6.24 7.08 12.23
C GLU A 105 -6.56 7.00 10.73
N ILE A 106 -5.57 7.24 9.88
CA ILE A 106 -5.69 7.03 8.42
C ILE A 106 -6.11 5.59 8.11
N CYS A 107 -5.43 4.60 8.71
CA CYS A 107 -5.79 3.18 8.53
C CYS A 107 -7.23 2.91 9.01
N ASP A 108 -7.61 3.42 10.18
CA ASP A 108 -8.93 3.21 10.76
C ASP A 108 -10.05 3.79 9.87
N ILE A 109 -9.84 4.97 9.29
CA ILE A 109 -10.80 5.59 8.35
C ILE A 109 -11.02 4.69 7.13
N ILE A 110 -9.95 4.17 6.56
CA ILE A 110 -10.00 3.31 5.37
C ILE A 110 -10.69 1.97 5.68
N HIS A 111 -10.36 1.35 6.81
CA HIS A 111 -11.00 0.13 7.26
C HIS A 111 -12.49 0.33 7.56
N ALA A 112 -12.87 1.48 8.13
CA ALA A 112 -14.28 1.82 8.37
C ALA A 112 -15.09 1.93 7.07
N CYS A 113 -14.45 2.22 5.94
CA CYS A 113 -15.05 2.18 4.61
C CYS A 113 -15.10 0.77 3.99
N GLY A 114 -14.58 -0.26 4.67
CA GLY A 114 -14.48 -1.62 4.14
C GLY A 114 -13.36 -1.81 3.11
N ALA A 115 -12.46 -0.84 3.00
CA ALA A 115 -11.32 -0.87 2.08
C ALA A 115 -10.05 -1.38 2.75
N GLN A 116 -9.04 -1.74 1.96
CA GLN A 116 -7.76 -2.28 2.44
C GLN A 116 -6.71 -1.16 2.54
N VAL A 117 -5.72 -1.35 3.41
CA VAL A 117 -4.54 -0.47 3.48
C VAL A 117 -3.34 -1.16 2.85
N TYR A 118 -2.88 -0.62 1.74
CA TYR A 118 -1.63 -1.02 1.09
C TYR A 118 -0.52 -0.06 1.52
N MET A 119 0.50 -0.57 2.19
CA MET A 119 1.69 0.19 2.55
C MET A 119 2.85 -0.12 1.61
N ASP A 120 3.33 0.90 0.92
CA ASP A 120 4.60 0.82 0.17
C ASP A 120 5.77 0.73 1.17
N GLY A 121 6.45 -0.41 1.16
CA GLY A 121 7.55 -0.74 2.07
C GLY A 121 8.93 -0.29 1.57
N ALA A 122 9.01 0.59 0.58
CA ALA A 122 10.28 1.09 0.05
C ALA A 122 11.16 1.76 1.13
N ASN A 123 10.53 2.37 2.13
CA ASN A 123 11.20 3.07 3.24
C ASN A 123 11.23 2.25 4.54
N MET A 124 11.15 0.92 4.45
CA MET A 124 11.17 0.01 5.60
C MET A 124 12.38 0.20 6.52
N ASN A 125 13.52 0.62 6.00
CA ASN A 125 14.73 0.91 6.79
C ASN A 125 14.48 1.94 7.91
N ALA A 126 13.53 2.85 7.75
CA ALA A 126 13.17 3.82 8.76
C ALA A 126 12.23 3.27 9.85
N GLN A 127 11.66 2.08 9.65
CA GLN A 127 10.75 1.43 10.59
C GLN A 127 11.43 0.34 11.42
N VAL A 128 12.49 -0.27 10.90
CA VAL A 128 13.18 -1.40 11.55
C VAL A 128 13.63 -1.06 12.97
N GLY A 129 13.22 -1.88 13.94
CA GLY A 129 13.51 -1.69 15.34
C GLY A 129 12.61 -0.68 16.08
N LEU A 130 11.76 0.06 15.36
CA LEU A 130 10.86 1.07 15.94
C LEU A 130 9.39 0.67 15.81
N THR A 131 8.99 0.19 14.64
CA THR A 131 7.60 -0.20 14.33
C THR A 131 7.58 -1.21 13.18
N ASN A 132 6.38 -1.60 12.73
CA ASN A 132 6.21 -2.41 11.54
C ASN A 132 4.85 -2.16 10.89
N PRO A 133 4.70 -2.40 9.57
CA PRO A 133 3.48 -2.11 8.83
C PRO A 133 2.22 -2.79 9.39
N GLY A 134 2.32 -4.05 9.80
CA GLY A 134 1.17 -4.77 10.37
C GLY A 134 0.68 -4.19 11.69
N PHE A 135 1.60 -3.71 12.55
CA PHE A 135 1.24 -3.01 13.79
C PHE A 135 0.60 -1.64 13.53
N ILE A 136 1.02 -0.97 12.48
CA ILE A 136 0.46 0.33 12.05
C ILE A 136 -0.98 0.16 11.57
N GLY A 137 -1.30 -0.95 10.91
CA GLY A 137 -2.63 -1.23 10.37
C GLY A 137 -2.64 -1.55 8.87
N ALA A 138 -1.49 -1.80 8.25
CA ALA A 138 -1.43 -2.20 6.86
C ALA A 138 -1.91 -3.64 6.66
N ASP A 139 -2.72 -3.87 5.62
CA ASP A 139 -3.18 -5.20 5.20
C ASP A 139 -2.22 -5.84 4.21
N VAL A 140 -1.57 -5.02 3.39
CA VAL A 140 -0.61 -5.44 2.36
C VAL A 140 0.62 -4.54 2.43
N CYS A 141 1.81 -5.15 2.28
CA CYS A 141 3.06 -4.39 2.17
C CYS A 141 4.03 -5.11 1.26
N HIS A 142 4.55 -4.44 0.24
CA HIS A 142 5.72 -4.95 -0.48
C HIS A 142 7.02 -4.41 0.13
N LEU A 143 8.10 -5.15 -0.05
CA LEU A 143 9.43 -4.75 0.41
C LEU A 143 10.38 -4.56 -0.78
N ASN A 144 11.34 -3.65 -0.61
CA ASN A 144 12.47 -3.49 -1.50
C ASN A 144 13.74 -3.96 -0.79
N LEU A 145 14.13 -5.22 -0.99
CA LEU A 145 15.25 -5.80 -0.26
C LEU A 145 16.58 -5.10 -0.57
N HIS A 146 16.73 -4.55 -1.77
CA HIS A 146 17.91 -3.78 -2.17
C HIS A 146 18.03 -2.39 -1.50
N LYS A 147 17.00 -1.92 -0.80
CA LYS A 147 16.99 -0.66 -0.05
C LYS A 147 17.27 -0.85 1.43
N THR A 148 16.55 -1.78 2.06
CA THR A 148 16.61 -2.03 3.51
C THR A 148 17.59 -3.12 3.86
N PHE A 149 17.75 -4.12 2.99
CA PHE A 149 18.58 -5.30 3.20
C PHE A 149 19.74 -5.35 2.19
N ALA A 150 20.37 -6.50 2.02
CA ALA A 150 21.58 -6.66 1.22
C ALA A 150 21.34 -7.39 -0.10
N SER A 151 20.18 -7.25 -0.73
CA SER A 151 19.95 -7.83 -2.05
C SER A 151 20.82 -7.14 -3.10
N PRO A 152 21.71 -7.86 -3.82
CA PRO A 152 22.61 -7.25 -4.79
C PRO A 152 21.83 -6.65 -5.94
N HIS A 153 22.01 -5.36 -6.18
CA HIS A 153 21.41 -4.64 -7.31
C HIS A 153 22.32 -4.61 -8.54
N GLY A 154 23.60 -4.82 -8.31
CA GLY A 154 24.63 -4.72 -9.33
C GLY A 154 24.54 -5.82 -10.37
N GLY A 155 24.61 -5.44 -11.62
CA GLY A 155 24.66 -6.36 -12.75
C GLY A 155 23.33 -6.91 -13.23
N GLY A 156 22.20 -6.59 -12.60
CA GLY A 156 20.97 -7.21 -13.09
C GLY A 156 19.63 -6.74 -12.55
N GLY A 157 19.62 -5.89 -11.56
CA GLY A 157 18.38 -5.41 -11.00
C GLY A 157 17.94 -6.13 -9.71
N PRO A 158 16.75 -5.81 -9.17
CA PRO A 158 16.42 -6.10 -7.78
C PRO A 158 16.23 -7.59 -7.43
N GLY A 159 15.83 -8.43 -8.34
CA GLY A 159 15.71 -9.88 -8.15
C GLY A 159 14.53 -10.37 -7.31
N VAL A 160 14.09 -9.65 -6.28
CA VAL A 160 12.96 -10.01 -5.43
C VAL A 160 12.28 -8.79 -4.80
N GLY A 161 10.96 -8.82 -4.75
CA GLY A 161 10.10 -7.83 -4.08
C GLY A 161 9.05 -8.54 -3.23
N PRO A 162 9.40 -8.98 -2.01
CA PRO A 162 8.47 -9.72 -1.16
C PRO A 162 7.16 -8.99 -0.98
N ILE A 163 6.05 -9.73 -1.02
CA ILE A 163 4.72 -9.22 -0.69
C ILE A 163 4.25 -9.88 0.61
N CYS A 164 3.91 -9.04 1.57
CA CYS A 164 3.46 -9.44 2.90
C CYS A 164 1.99 -9.06 3.08
N VAL A 165 1.19 -9.94 3.68
CA VAL A 165 -0.26 -9.72 3.79
C VAL A 165 -0.82 -10.12 5.16
N ALA A 166 -1.94 -9.48 5.53
CA ALA A 166 -2.77 -9.83 6.66
C ALA A 166 -3.45 -11.21 6.46
N ALA A 167 -3.95 -11.82 7.53
CA ALA A 167 -4.43 -13.19 7.53
C ALA A 167 -5.53 -13.48 6.49
N HIS A 168 -6.49 -12.57 6.32
CA HIS A 168 -7.59 -12.72 5.38
C HIS A 168 -7.17 -12.69 3.90
N LEU A 169 -5.97 -12.19 3.62
CA LEU A 169 -5.41 -12.08 2.27
C LEU A 169 -4.47 -13.24 1.90
N VAL A 170 -4.07 -14.06 2.86
CA VAL A 170 -3.13 -15.18 2.64
C VAL A 170 -3.57 -16.14 1.51
N PRO A 171 -4.86 -16.53 1.39
CA PRO A 171 -5.30 -17.42 0.32
C PRO A 171 -5.10 -16.89 -1.10
N PHE A 172 -4.82 -15.60 -1.26
CA PHE A 172 -4.68 -14.92 -2.56
C PHE A 172 -3.22 -14.63 -2.95
N LEU A 173 -2.27 -15.04 -2.11
CA LEU A 173 -0.84 -14.94 -2.44
C LEU A 173 -0.46 -15.91 -3.56
N PRO A 174 0.47 -15.50 -4.47
CA PRO A 174 1.04 -16.39 -5.48
C PRO A 174 1.97 -17.45 -4.88
#